data_ba634c567bf0804aeaea1cd7f4b003ae
#
_entry.id   ba634c567bf0804aeaea1cd7f4b003ae
#
_cell.length_a   1.000
_cell.length_b   1.000
_cell.length_c   1.000
_cell.angle_alpha   90.00
_cell.angle_beta   90.00
_cell.angle_gamma   90.00
#
_symmetry.space_group_name_H-M   'P 1'
#
loop_
_entity.id
_entity.type
_entity.pdbx_description
1 polymer ?
#
loop_
_entity_poly.entity_id
_entity_poly.type
_entity_poly.pdbx_seq_one_letter_code
_entity_poly.pdbx_strand_id
1 'polypeptide(L)'
;MNRNDLRRVDMNLLVIFEALMFEKNLTRVAEKLFMGQPAVSAALGRLRDLFDDPLLLRNGRGMEPTPRAVAILKELQPAMDTISGAVSRAKDFDPSTSCAVFRIGLSDDAEFGLFPPLLSQLREEAPGIIVVVRRANYLLMSSLLASGEITVGVSYTTELPANAKRKKLRDIPCKVLRGDDGAAPLTLDDYCERPHAMVSFSGDLSGNIDLDLARIGRARRVVLAVPQFSGLRALLAGTQIIATVPDYAACALTEGTALRAEDPPFAIDAAELSMVWSGVHDNDPAERWLRARIGEHMARVV
;
A
#
# COMPACT_ATOMS: atom_id res chain seq x y z
N MET A 1 -31.50 -19.55 11.70
CA MET A 1 -31.03 -18.32 12.36
C MET A 1 -30.25 -17.51 11.34
N ASN A 2 -30.67 -16.28 11.03
CA ASN A 2 -29.95 -15.43 10.08
C ASN A 2 -29.02 -14.44 10.84
N ARG A 3 -28.20 -13.66 10.13
CA ARG A 3 -27.27 -12.69 10.78
C ARG A 3 -27.99 -11.63 11.64
N ASN A 4 -29.26 -11.33 11.37
CA ASN A 4 -30.03 -10.38 12.17
C ASN A 4 -30.45 -10.97 13.53
N ASP A 5 -30.56 -12.28 13.64
CA ASP A 5 -30.90 -12.96 14.88
C ASP A 5 -29.72 -12.92 15.86
N LEU A 6 -28.46 -12.88 15.33
CA LEU A 6 -27.26 -12.71 16.16
C LEU A 6 -27.24 -11.38 16.94
N ARG A 7 -27.95 -10.34 16.52
CA ARG A 7 -28.07 -9.08 17.27
C ARG A 7 -28.71 -9.27 18.65
N ARG A 8 -29.44 -10.36 18.85
CA ARG A 8 -30.09 -10.70 20.14
C ARG A 8 -29.18 -11.51 21.05
N VAL A 9 -28.07 -11.99 20.54
CA VAL A 9 -27.09 -12.79 21.30
C VAL A 9 -25.99 -11.84 21.82
N ASP A 10 -25.93 -11.73 23.15
CA ASP A 10 -24.82 -11.02 23.80
C ASP A 10 -23.55 -11.88 23.70
N MET A 11 -22.59 -11.43 22.91
CA MET A 11 -21.32 -12.14 22.70
C MET A 11 -20.54 -12.39 23.99
N ASN A 12 -20.70 -11.53 25.01
CA ASN A 12 -20.08 -11.77 26.31
C ASN A 12 -20.60 -13.05 26.99
N LEU A 13 -21.85 -13.44 26.72
CA LEU A 13 -22.38 -14.71 27.22
C LEU A 13 -21.61 -15.90 26.65
N LEU A 14 -21.18 -15.85 25.42
CA LEU A 14 -20.44 -16.94 24.80
C LEU A 14 -19.03 -17.08 25.40
N VAL A 15 -18.40 -15.96 25.76
CA VAL A 15 -17.11 -15.97 26.49
C VAL A 15 -17.27 -16.56 27.87
N ILE A 16 -18.37 -16.18 28.58
CA ILE A 16 -18.68 -16.72 29.90
C ILE A 16 -19.02 -18.22 29.79
N PHE A 17 -19.75 -18.64 28.76
CA PHE A 17 -20.06 -20.06 28.53
C PHE A 17 -18.79 -20.89 28.35
N GLU A 18 -17.86 -20.44 27.51
CA GLU A 18 -16.57 -21.11 27.32
C GLU A 18 -15.81 -21.26 28.65
N ALA A 19 -15.69 -20.16 29.41
CA ALA A 19 -15.04 -20.20 30.72
C ALA A 19 -15.73 -21.16 31.71
N LEU A 20 -17.07 -21.20 31.71
CA LEU A 20 -17.84 -22.13 32.52
C LEU A 20 -17.59 -23.60 32.16
N MET A 21 -17.46 -23.90 30.88
CA MET A 21 -17.21 -25.26 30.41
C MET A 21 -15.81 -25.77 30.83
N PHE A 22 -14.80 -24.87 30.86
CA PHE A 22 -13.45 -25.20 31.31
C PHE A 22 -13.32 -25.29 32.84
N GLU A 23 -13.75 -24.25 33.54
CA GLU A 23 -13.55 -24.13 35.00
C GLU A 23 -14.53 -24.98 35.80
N LYS A 24 -15.71 -25.25 35.31
CA LYS A 24 -16.81 -26.01 35.97
C LYS A 24 -17.10 -25.50 37.38
N ASN A 25 -16.85 -24.21 37.64
CA ASN A 25 -16.96 -23.55 38.92
C ASN A 25 -17.24 -22.07 38.75
N LEU A 26 -18.39 -21.59 39.24
CA LEU A 26 -18.83 -20.19 39.10
C LEU A 26 -17.84 -19.19 39.74
N THR A 27 -17.26 -19.55 40.89
CA THR A 27 -16.33 -18.65 41.60
C THR A 27 -15.02 -18.48 40.82
N ARG A 28 -14.47 -19.57 40.29
CA ARG A 28 -13.26 -19.52 39.45
C ARG A 28 -13.49 -18.77 38.16
N VAL A 29 -14.65 -18.91 37.53
CA VAL A 29 -15.02 -18.13 36.35
C VAL A 29 -15.10 -16.64 36.69
N ALA A 30 -15.71 -16.30 37.84
CA ALA A 30 -15.83 -14.94 38.32
C ALA A 30 -14.43 -14.29 38.51
N GLU A 31 -13.51 -15.01 39.16
CA GLU A 31 -12.10 -14.59 39.31
C GLU A 31 -11.39 -14.41 37.97
N LYS A 32 -11.51 -15.42 37.11
CA LYS A 32 -10.84 -15.44 35.78
C LYS A 32 -11.29 -14.30 34.86
N LEU A 33 -12.59 -13.96 34.90
CA LEU A 33 -13.17 -12.91 34.06
C LEU A 33 -13.28 -11.56 34.75
N PHE A 34 -12.75 -11.41 35.98
CA PHE A 34 -12.84 -10.19 36.79
C PHE A 34 -14.31 -9.73 37.01
N MET A 35 -15.21 -10.67 37.26
CA MET A 35 -16.63 -10.43 37.43
C MET A 35 -17.07 -10.81 38.85
N GLY A 36 -18.23 -10.28 39.29
CA GLY A 36 -18.88 -10.78 40.50
C GLY A 36 -19.53 -12.15 40.25
N GLN A 37 -19.43 -13.08 41.23
CA GLN A 37 -20.08 -14.40 41.14
C GLN A 37 -21.58 -14.33 40.86
N PRO A 38 -22.36 -13.36 41.42
CA PRO A 38 -23.78 -13.19 41.07
C PRO A 38 -23.98 -12.86 39.56
N ALA A 39 -23.07 -12.09 38.94
CA ALA A 39 -23.15 -11.76 37.54
C ALA A 39 -22.90 -13.00 36.65
N VAL A 40 -21.94 -13.85 37.02
CA VAL A 40 -21.67 -15.12 36.30
C VAL A 40 -22.89 -16.07 36.46
N SER A 41 -23.51 -16.13 37.65
CA SER A 41 -24.73 -16.91 37.86
C SER A 41 -25.91 -16.43 37.01
N ALA A 42 -26.12 -15.12 36.93
CA ALA A 42 -27.13 -14.53 36.06
C ALA A 42 -26.86 -14.77 34.58
N ALA A 43 -25.59 -14.70 34.17
CA ALA A 43 -25.16 -15.04 32.80
C ALA A 43 -25.47 -16.52 32.47
N LEU A 44 -25.19 -17.44 33.38
CA LEU A 44 -25.55 -18.86 33.22
C LEU A 44 -27.06 -19.05 33.05
N GLY A 45 -27.89 -18.28 33.79
CA GLY A 45 -29.33 -18.26 33.58
C GLY A 45 -29.74 -17.89 32.17
N ARG A 46 -29.19 -16.75 31.66
CA ARG A 46 -29.45 -16.29 30.29
C ARG A 46 -28.93 -17.27 29.22
N LEU A 47 -27.84 -17.95 29.49
CA LEU A 47 -27.29 -18.99 28.58
C LEU A 47 -28.22 -20.21 28.53
N ARG A 48 -28.82 -20.61 29.64
CA ARG A 48 -29.82 -21.71 29.71
C ARG A 48 -31.06 -21.37 28.87
N ASP A 49 -31.53 -20.13 28.99
CA ASP A 49 -32.66 -19.65 28.20
C ASP A 49 -32.27 -19.57 26.68
N LEU A 50 -31.06 -19.14 26.36
CA LEU A 50 -30.58 -19.02 24.98
C LEU A 50 -30.47 -20.39 24.29
N PHE A 51 -29.94 -21.40 24.97
CA PHE A 51 -29.71 -22.72 24.42
C PHE A 51 -30.82 -23.75 24.73
N ASP A 52 -31.78 -23.36 25.51
CA ASP A 52 -32.87 -24.25 26.03
C ASP A 52 -32.28 -25.55 26.59
N ASP A 53 -31.27 -25.39 27.48
CA ASP A 53 -30.53 -26.50 28.07
C ASP A 53 -29.97 -26.10 29.46
N PRO A 54 -29.96 -26.96 30.47
CA PRO A 54 -29.34 -26.67 31.77
C PRO A 54 -27.84 -26.35 31.69
N LEU A 55 -27.16 -26.75 30.65
CA LEU A 55 -25.73 -26.57 30.30
C LEU A 55 -24.78 -27.17 31.35
N LEU A 56 -24.95 -26.83 32.61
CA LEU A 56 -24.14 -27.31 33.73
C LEU A 56 -25.05 -27.74 34.87
N LEU A 57 -24.94 -29.00 35.30
CA LEU A 57 -25.66 -29.59 36.40
C LEU A 57 -24.77 -29.64 37.66
N ARG A 58 -25.32 -29.37 38.83
CA ARG A 58 -24.59 -29.55 40.10
C ARG A 58 -24.46 -31.03 40.41
N ASN A 59 -23.26 -31.48 40.68
CA ASN A 59 -23.00 -32.74 41.35
C ASN A 59 -22.27 -32.45 42.68
N GLY A 60 -22.21 -33.39 43.60
CA GLY A 60 -21.66 -33.18 44.94
C GLY A 60 -20.22 -32.66 45.02
N ARG A 61 -19.50 -32.58 43.91
CA ARG A 61 -18.11 -32.14 43.83
C ARG A 61 -17.89 -30.92 42.94
N GLY A 62 -18.95 -30.36 42.32
CA GLY A 62 -18.82 -29.21 41.42
C GLY A 62 -19.97 -29.12 40.42
N MET A 63 -19.65 -28.72 39.19
CA MET A 63 -20.61 -28.66 38.08
C MET A 63 -20.14 -29.57 36.94
N GLU A 64 -21.08 -30.27 36.31
CA GLU A 64 -20.85 -31.18 35.21
C GLU A 64 -21.62 -30.71 33.96
N PRO A 65 -20.95 -30.62 32.81
CA PRO A 65 -21.60 -30.16 31.57
C PRO A 65 -22.56 -31.22 31.03
N THR A 66 -23.68 -30.77 30.46
CA THR A 66 -24.59 -31.64 29.71
C THR A 66 -23.94 -32.11 28.40
N PRO A 67 -24.36 -33.26 27.80
CA PRO A 67 -23.88 -33.64 26.46
C PRO A 67 -24.14 -32.58 25.40
N ARG A 68 -25.27 -31.84 25.53
CA ARG A 68 -25.60 -30.74 24.61
C ARG A 68 -24.67 -29.55 24.79
N ALA A 69 -24.26 -29.19 25.99
CA ALA A 69 -23.28 -28.14 26.24
C ALA A 69 -21.92 -28.47 25.63
N VAL A 70 -21.51 -29.74 25.73
CA VAL A 70 -20.26 -30.22 25.09
C VAL A 70 -20.35 -30.08 23.57
N ALA A 71 -21.48 -30.47 22.95
CA ALA A 71 -21.68 -30.33 21.51
C ALA A 71 -21.67 -28.84 21.07
N ILE A 72 -22.36 -27.98 21.80
CA ILE A 72 -22.36 -26.53 21.56
C ILE A 72 -20.93 -25.94 21.63
N LEU A 73 -20.15 -26.30 22.65
CA LEU A 73 -18.78 -25.80 22.79
C LEU A 73 -17.91 -26.20 21.58
N LYS A 74 -18.03 -27.44 21.13
CA LYS A 74 -17.27 -27.97 19.97
C LYS A 74 -17.52 -27.17 18.70
N GLU A 75 -18.74 -26.69 18.48
CA GLU A 75 -19.08 -25.87 17.32
C GLU A 75 -18.73 -24.40 17.53
N LEU A 76 -18.88 -23.90 18.75
CA LEU A 76 -18.70 -22.48 19.09
C LEU A 76 -17.21 -22.09 19.17
N GLN A 77 -16.34 -22.94 19.69
CA GLN A 77 -14.93 -22.64 19.93
C GLN A 77 -14.18 -22.22 18.66
N PRO A 78 -14.27 -22.92 17.51
CA PRO A 78 -13.62 -22.48 16.27
C PRO A 78 -14.12 -21.13 15.75
N ALA A 79 -15.41 -20.82 16.00
CA ALA A 79 -15.99 -19.53 15.62
C ALA A 79 -15.44 -18.39 16.51
N MET A 80 -15.35 -18.62 17.82
CA MET A 80 -14.75 -17.69 18.78
C MET A 80 -13.28 -17.44 18.48
N ASP A 81 -12.51 -18.48 18.17
CA ASP A 81 -11.11 -18.37 17.75
C ASP A 81 -10.97 -17.52 16.48
N THR A 82 -11.86 -17.71 15.51
CA THR A 82 -11.90 -16.93 14.28
C THR A 82 -12.17 -15.45 14.56
N ILE A 83 -13.15 -15.15 15.41
CA ILE A 83 -13.50 -13.78 15.79
C ILE A 83 -12.33 -13.13 16.56
N SER A 84 -11.78 -13.84 17.55
CA SER A 84 -10.64 -13.38 18.34
C SER A 84 -9.43 -13.09 17.44
N GLY A 85 -9.13 -14.00 16.52
CA GLY A 85 -8.07 -13.83 15.54
C GLY A 85 -8.31 -12.63 14.59
N ALA A 86 -9.55 -12.38 14.18
CA ALA A 86 -9.89 -11.22 13.37
C ALA A 86 -9.71 -9.90 14.13
N VAL A 87 -10.14 -9.86 15.40
CA VAL A 87 -9.97 -8.69 16.27
C VAL A 87 -8.50 -8.43 16.62
N SER A 88 -7.73 -9.49 16.87
CA SER A 88 -6.29 -9.37 17.17
C SER A 88 -5.48 -8.92 15.95
N ARG A 89 -5.76 -9.49 14.77
CA ARG A 89 -5.08 -9.10 13.51
C ARG A 89 -5.37 -7.65 13.10
N ALA A 90 -6.46 -7.06 13.57
CA ALA A 90 -6.74 -5.64 13.37
C ALA A 90 -5.79 -4.72 14.16
N LYS A 91 -5.03 -5.24 15.13
CA LYS A 91 -4.11 -4.45 15.98
C LYS A 91 -2.65 -4.60 15.59
N ASP A 92 -2.24 -5.76 15.08
CA ASP A 92 -0.84 -6.07 14.79
C ASP A 92 -0.71 -6.64 13.38
N PHE A 93 0.27 -6.13 12.64
CA PHE A 93 0.66 -6.63 11.32
C PHE A 93 2.01 -7.32 11.44
N ASP A 94 2.05 -8.61 11.14
CA ASP A 94 3.28 -9.38 11.01
C ASP A 94 3.57 -9.64 9.52
N PRO A 95 4.60 -8.99 8.95
CA PRO A 95 4.93 -9.16 7.54
C PRO A 95 5.27 -10.62 7.19
N SER A 96 5.93 -11.36 8.09
CA SER A 96 6.44 -12.71 7.81
C SER A 96 5.34 -13.75 7.56
N THR A 97 4.15 -13.53 8.14
CA THR A 97 2.99 -14.45 8.04
C THR A 97 1.82 -13.86 7.26
N SER A 98 1.91 -12.59 6.85
CA SER A 98 0.82 -11.88 6.19
C SER A 98 0.57 -12.37 4.76
N CYS A 99 -0.72 -12.49 4.39
CA CYS A 99 -1.19 -12.69 3.03
C CYS A 99 -1.95 -11.46 2.51
N ALA A 100 -1.62 -10.27 3.00
CA ALA A 100 -2.26 -9.02 2.60
C ALA A 100 -2.10 -8.73 1.10
N VAL A 101 -3.10 -8.09 0.51
CA VAL A 101 -3.04 -7.60 -0.86
C VAL A 101 -2.89 -6.10 -0.85
N PHE A 102 -1.71 -5.61 -1.24
CA PHE A 102 -1.41 -4.19 -1.37
C PHE A 102 -1.70 -3.68 -2.79
N ARG A 103 -2.35 -2.54 -2.91
CA ARG A 103 -2.65 -1.89 -4.20
C ARG A 103 -1.89 -0.58 -4.28
N ILE A 104 -0.82 -0.58 -5.07
CA ILE A 104 0.12 0.55 -5.21
C ILE A 104 -0.10 1.24 -6.54
N GLY A 105 -0.31 2.55 -6.52
CA GLY A 105 -0.30 3.38 -7.71
C GLY A 105 1.11 3.86 -8.02
N LEU A 106 1.63 3.54 -9.22
CA LEU A 106 2.92 4.01 -9.68
C LEU A 106 2.79 4.70 -11.04
N SER A 107 3.55 5.76 -11.25
CA SER A 107 3.82 6.24 -12.61
C SER A 107 4.73 5.24 -13.33
N ASP A 108 4.68 5.24 -14.66
CA ASP A 108 5.43 4.31 -15.49
C ASP A 108 6.94 4.32 -15.16
N ASP A 109 7.54 5.51 -15.04
CA ASP A 109 8.93 5.69 -14.65
C ASP A 109 9.26 5.16 -13.26
N ALA A 110 8.37 5.37 -12.28
CA ALA A 110 8.54 4.85 -10.93
C ALA A 110 8.41 3.32 -10.89
N GLU A 111 7.53 2.75 -11.73
CA GLU A 111 7.34 1.30 -11.82
C GLU A 111 8.63 0.58 -12.25
N PHE A 112 9.27 1.01 -13.34
CA PHE A 112 10.48 0.32 -13.79
C PHE A 112 11.77 0.85 -13.15
N GLY A 113 11.82 2.12 -12.73
CA GLY A 113 13.03 2.74 -12.21
C GLY A 113 13.22 2.62 -10.70
N LEU A 114 12.15 2.56 -9.94
CA LEU A 114 12.20 2.56 -8.47
C LEU A 114 11.63 1.31 -7.82
N PHE A 115 10.65 0.67 -8.44
CA PHE A 115 9.91 -0.42 -7.81
C PHE A 115 10.65 -1.77 -7.77
N PRO A 116 11.48 -2.20 -8.73
CA PRO A 116 12.09 -3.53 -8.72
C PRO A 116 12.91 -3.83 -7.45
N PRO A 117 13.82 -2.97 -6.98
CA PRO A 117 14.55 -3.24 -5.73
C PRO A 117 13.66 -3.15 -4.48
N LEU A 118 12.63 -2.30 -4.49
CA LEU A 118 11.63 -2.28 -3.42
C LEU A 118 10.86 -3.60 -3.38
N LEU A 119 10.44 -4.12 -4.54
CA LEU A 119 9.74 -5.40 -4.62
C LEU A 119 10.59 -6.54 -4.05
N SER A 120 11.88 -6.58 -4.36
CA SER A 120 12.80 -7.58 -3.79
C SER A 120 12.82 -7.51 -2.27
N GLN A 121 12.95 -6.33 -1.69
CA GLN A 121 12.88 -6.14 -0.24
C GLN A 121 11.54 -6.59 0.36
N LEU A 122 10.43 -6.21 -0.27
CA LEU A 122 9.08 -6.61 0.19
C LEU A 122 8.91 -8.14 0.16
N ARG A 123 9.47 -8.82 -0.85
CA ARG A 123 9.42 -10.29 -0.98
C ARG A 123 10.27 -11.01 0.06
N GLU A 124 11.38 -10.43 0.48
CA GLU A 124 12.23 -10.97 1.55
C GLU A 124 11.55 -10.84 2.92
N GLU A 125 10.98 -9.67 3.22
CA GLU A 125 10.38 -9.40 4.53
C GLU A 125 8.97 -10.03 4.68
N ALA A 126 8.21 -10.12 3.59
CA ALA A 126 6.82 -10.54 3.57
C ALA A 126 6.51 -11.47 2.38
N PRO A 127 6.98 -12.73 2.40
CA PRO A 127 6.89 -13.64 1.25
C PRO A 127 5.45 -13.99 0.84
N GLY A 128 4.49 -13.89 1.76
CA GLY A 128 3.08 -14.24 1.52
C GLY A 128 2.22 -13.11 0.93
N ILE A 129 2.69 -11.86 0.91
CA ILE A 129 1.90 -10.73 0.40
C ILE A 129 1.74 -10.78 -1.11
N ILE A 130 0.67 -10.14 -1.59
CA ILE A 130 0.44 -9.87 -3.02
C ILE A 130 0.53 -8.36 -3.23
N VAL A 131 1.31 -7.92 -4.23
CA VAL A 131 1.36 -6.53 -4.64
C VAL A 131 0.72 -6.39 -6.01
N VAL A 132 -0.28 -5.51 -6.10
CA VAL A 132 -0.97 -5.15 -7.34
C VAL A 132 -0.56 -3.72 -7.69
N VAL A 133 0.18 -3.57 -8.78
CA VAL A 133 0.55 -2.24 -9.30
C VAL A 133 -0.53 -1.75 -10.25
N ARG A 134 -0.95 -0.50 -10.07
CA ARG A 134 -1.85 0.21 -10.95
C ARG A 134 -1.14 1.43 -11.51
N ARG A 135 -1.26 1.65 -12.81
CA ARG A 135 -0.73 2.86 -13.43
C ARG A 135 -1.44 4.09 -12.86
N ALA A 136 -0.66 4.99 -12.26
CA ALA A 136 -1.16 6.18 -11.57
C ALA A 136 -0.19 7.35 -11.77
N ASN A 137 -0.41 8.12 -12.81
CA ASN A 137 0.26 9.42 -13.02
C ASN A 137 -0.50 10.54 -12.31
N TYR A 138 -0.01 11.78 -12.40
CA TYR A 138 -0.63 12.94 -11.76
C TYR A 138 -2.10 13.19 -12.18
N LEU A 139 -2.53 12.72 -13.36
CA LEU A 139 -3.93 12.84 -13.83
C LEU A 139 -4.86 11.81 -13.18
N LEU A 140 -4.35 10.61 -12.92
CA LEU A 140 -5.16 9.48 -12.44
C LEU A 140 -5.09 9.29 -10.93
N MET A 141 -4.04 9.78 -10.27
CA MET A 141 -3.75 9.53 -8.85
C MET A 141 -4.94 9.86 -7.95
N SER A 142 -5.53 11.04 -8.15
CA SER A 142 -6.65 11.53 -7.35
C SER A 142 -7.89 10.62 -7.44
N SER A 143 -8.27 10.21 -8.65
CA SER A 143 -9.44 9.35 -8.87
C SER A 143 -9.23 7.94 -8.34
N LEU A 144 -8.04 7.36 -8.51
CA LEU A 144 -7.73 6.00 -8.04
C LEU A 144 -7.68 5.93 -6.50
N LEU A 145 -7.18 6.97 -5.83
CA LEU A 145 -7.24 7.07 -4.37
C LEU A 145 -8.68 7.25 -3.86
N ALA A 146 -9.47 8.08 -4.54
CA ALA A 146 -10.86 8.34 -4.15
C ALA A 146 -11.75 7.09 -4.33
N SER A 147 -11.54 6.31 -5.38
CA SER A 147 -12.27 5.06 -5.63
C SER A 147 -11.79 3.88 -4.78
N GLY A 148 -10.63 3.99 -4.11
CA GLY A 148 -10.02 2.88 -3.37
C GLY A 148 -9.40 1.80 -4.26
N GLU A 149 -9.20 2.07 -5.55
CA GLU A 149 -8.49 1.16 -6.46
C GLU A 149 -7.00 1.05 -6.11
N ILE A 150 -6.45 2.07 -5.47
CA ILE A 150 -5.14 2.08 -4.82
C ILE A 150 -5.26 2.60 -3.39
N THR A 151 -4.40 2.12 -2.51
CA THR A 151 -4.34 2.56 -1.10
C THR A 151 -3.20 3.55 -0.89
N VAL A 152 -2.13 3.41 -1.66
CA VAL A 152 -0.95 4.27 -1.67
C VAL A 152 -0.48 4.50 -3.10
N GLY A 153 0.06 5.68 -3.38
CA GLY A 153 0.64 6.01 -4.68
C GLY A 153 2.01 6.67 -4.54
N VAL A 154 2.89 6.48 -5.52
CA VAL A 154 4.20 7.13 -5.64
C VAL A 154 4.32 7.73 -7.03
N SER A 155 4.36 9.06 -7.10
CA SER A 155 4.48 9.81 -8.35
C SER A 155 4.76 11.29 -8.06
N TYR A 156 5.08 12.03 -9.10
CA TYR A 156 4.80 13.47 -9.12
C TYR A 156 3.29 13.69 -8.99
N THR A 157 2.86 14.54 -8.08
CA THR A 157 1.43 14.77 -7.83
C THR A 157 1.11 16.26 -7.70
N THR A 158 -0.02 16.68 -8.27
CA THR A 158 -0.52 18.05 -8.21
C THR A 158 -1.73 18.15 -7.27
N GLU A 159 -2.86 17.61 -7.69
CA GLU A 159 -4.12 17.67 -6.96
C GLU A 159 -4.43 16.33 -6.29
N LEU A 160 -4.93 16.40 -5.06
CA LEU A 160 -5.25 15.22 -4.25
C LEU A 160 -6.65 15.38 -3.65
N PRO A 161 -7.36 14.26 -3.36
CA PRO A 161 -8.60 14.29 -2.60
C PRO A 161 -8.40 14.94 -1.23
N ALA A 162 -9.42 15.61 -0.71
CA ALA A 162 -9.35 16.34 0.56
C ALA A 162 -8.93 15.49 1.77
N ASN A 163 -9.22 14.19 1.73
CA ASN A 163 -8.84 13.22 2.77
C ASN A 163 -7.50 12.50 2.50
N ALA A 164 -6.82 12.83 1.41
CA ALA A 164 -5.53 12.23 1.12
C ALA A 164 -4.42 12.87 1.96
N LYS A 165 -3.43 12.07 2.30
CA LYS A 165 -2.19 12.50 2.94
C LYS A 165 -1.04 12.41 1.96
N ARG A 166 -0.04 13.26 2.14
CA ARG A 166 1.14 13.35 1.28
C ARG A 166 2.41 13.38 2.14
N LYS A 167 3.44 12.69 1.67
CA LYS A 167 4.80 12.77 2.19
C LYS A 167 5.75 12.94 1.02
N LYS A 168 6.54 14.02 1.02
CA LYS A 168 7.67 14.17 0.10
C LYS A 168 8.67 13.04 0.35
N LEU A 169 9.10 12.39 -0.72
CA LEU A 169 10.11 11.34 -0.70
C LEU A 169 11.48 11.90 -1.08
N ARG A 170 11.57 12.57 -2.23
CA ARG A 170 12.81 13.23 -2.71
C ARG A 170 12.48 14.26 -3.79
N ASP A 171 13.46 15.07 -4.13
CA ASP A 171 13.46 15.84 -5.36
C ASP A 171 13.84 14.94 -6.53
N ILE A 172 13.34 15.24 -7.71
CA ILE A 172 13.54 14.50 -8.95
C ILE A 172 14.41 15.34 -9.89
N PRO A 173 15.75 15.23 -9.85
CA PRO A 173 16.58 15.85 -10.85
C PRO A 173 16.35 15.18 -12.21
N CYS A 174 16.59 15.92 -13.28
CA CYS A 174 16.46 15.41 -14.63
C CYS A 174 17.81 15.05 -15.23
N LYS A 175 17.81 14.10 -16.16
CA LYS A 175 18.92 13.75 -17.03
C LYS A 175 18.47 13.84 -18.48
N VAL A 176 19.41 14.09 -19.38
CA VAL A 176 19.19 14.02 -20.82
C VAL A 176 19.66 12.66 -21.34
N LEU A 177 18.75 11.93 -21.96
CA LEU A 177 19.03 10.66 -22.62
C LEU A 177 19.38 10.90 -24.10
N ARG A 178 20.42 10.23 -24.61
CA ARG A 178 20.81 10.25 -25.99
C ARG A 178 21.35 8.88 -26.46
N GLY A 179 21.11 8.55 -27.73
CA GLY A 179 21.53 7.28 -28.35
C GLY A 179 22.50 7.43 -29.48
N ASP A 180 23.16 8.60 -29.62
CA ASP A 180 24.19 8.85 -30.61
C ASP A 180 25.60 8.54 -30.08
N ASP A 181 26.59 8.45 -30.99
CA ASP A 181 27.98 8.13 -30.66
C ASP A 181 28.81 9.36 -30.24
N GLY A 182 28.19 10.56 -30.14
CA GLY A 182 28.90 11.80 -29.79
C GLY A 182 29.54 11.71 -28.41
N ALA A 183 30.86 11.92 -28.28
CA ALA A 183 31.56 11.78 -26.99
C ALA A 183 31.44 13.01 -26.07
N ALA A 184 31.30 14.20 -26.65
CA ALA A 184 31.20 15.44 -25.88
C ALA A 184 29.84 15.63 -25.22
N PRO A 185 29.79 16.23 -24.02
CA PRO A 185 28.54 16.66 -23.40
C PRO A 185 27.79 17.66 -24.31
N LEU A 186 26.45 17.64 -24.22
CA LEU A 186 25.62 18.59 -24.97
C LEU A 186 25.82 20.01 -24.45
N THR A 187 26.06 20.94 -25.36
CA THR A 187 25.94 22.37 -25.08
C THR A 187 24.47 22.77 -25.04
N LEU A 188 24.17 23.96 -24.54
CA LEU A 188 22.80 24.49 -24.54
C LEU A 188 22.28 24.66 -25.98
N ASP A 189 23.15 25.05 -26.91
CA ASP A 189 22.78 25.19 -28.33
C ASP A 189 22.45 23.82 -28.94
N ASP A 190 23.33 22.82 -28.74
CA ASP A 190 23.06 21.45 -29.18
C ASP A 190 21.74 20.91 -28.63
N TYR A 191 21.48 21.16 -27.34
CA TYR A 191 20.23 20.73 -26.69
C TYR A 191 19.00 21.36 -27.36
N CYS A 192 19.05 22.64 -27.65
CA CYS A 192 17.92 23.37 -28.25
C CYS A 192 17.68 23.01 -29.73
N GLU A 193 18.76 22.72 -30.48
CA GLU A 193 18.69 22.44 -31.92
C GLU A 193 18.28 21.01 -32.24
N ARG A 194 18.60 20.05 -31.35
CA ARG A 194 18.24 18.65 -31.55
C ARG A 194 16.73 18.41 -31.48
N PRO A 195 16.22 17.36 -32.14
CA PRO A 195 14.86 16.92 -32.00
C PRO A 195 14.66 16.25 -30.62
N HIS A 196 13.53 16.54 -29.96
CA HIS A 196 13.18 15.99 -28.67
C HIS A 196 12.04 14.98 -28.70
N ALA A 197 12.19 13.86 -27.98
CA ALA A 197 11.09 13.06 -27.53
C ALA A 197 10.66 13.56 -26.14
N MET A 198 9.37 13.67 -25.95
CA MET A 198 8.74 14.08 -24.69
C MET A 198 7.80 12.99 -24.20
N VAL A 199 7.80 12.71 -22.89
CA VAL A 199 6.75 11.89 -22.26
C VAL A 199 5.63 12.82 -21.84
N SER A 200 4.46 12.62 -22.43
CA SER A 200 3.26 13.42 -22.17
C SER A 200 2.04 12.49 -22.05
N PHE A 201 1.44 12.45 -20.88
CA PHE A 201 0.25 11.63 -20.62
C PHE A 201 -1.03 12.22 -21.22
N SER A 202 -1.04 13.53 -21.44
CA SER A 202 -2.15 14.29 -22.05
C SER A 202 -2.01 14.48 -23.55
N GLY A 203 -0.80 14.23 -24.11
CA GLY A 203 -0.48 14.52 -25.51
C GLY A 203 0.00 15.94 -25.76
N ASP A 204 0.22 16.74 -24.71
CA ASP A 204 0.80 18.07 -24.83
C ASP A 204 2.22 18.01 -25.38
N LEU A 205 2.62 19.04 -26.12
CA LEU A 205 3.95 19.18 -26.71
C LEU A 205 4.84 20.18 -25.92
N SER A 206 4.38 20.65 -24.78
CA SER A 206 5.12 21.54 -23.89
C SER A 206 4.90 21.14 -22.43
N GLY A 207 5.86 21.46 -21.55
CA GLY A 207 5.80 21.16 -20.13
C GLY A 207 6.81 21.98 -19.32
N ASN A 208 7.14 21.53 -18.10
CA ASN A 208 8.01 22.27 -17.19
C ASN A 208 9.38 22.60 -17.80
N ILE A 209 9.97 21.69 -18.56
CA ILE A 209 11.27 21.92 -19.28
C ILE A 209 11.16 23.11 -20.23
N ASP A 210 10.02 23.26 -20.89
CA ASP A 210 9.79 24.36 -21.83
C ASP A 210 9.62 25.69 -21.11
N LEU A 211 9.05 25.68 -19.89
CA LEU A 211 8.97 26.86 -19.04
C LEU A 211 10.35 27.29 -18.54
N ASP A 212 11.22 26.34 -18.16
CA ASP A 212 12.57 26.64 -17.72
C ASP A 212 13.44 27.17 -18.86
N LEU A 213 13.33 26.60 -20.06
CA LEU A 213 14.00 27.13 -21.26
C LEU A 213 13.52 28.54 -21.59
N ALA A 214 12.22 28.81 -21.50
CA ALA A 214 11.66 30.12 -21.77
C ALA A 214 12.19 31.22 -20.82
N ARG A 215 12.46 30.89 -19.55
CA ARG A 215 13.06 31.81 -18.56
C ARG A 215 14.44 32.31 -18.97
N ILE A 216 15.18 31.49 -19.74
CA ILE A 216 16.50 31.84 -20.27
C ILE A 216 16.48 32.27 -21.76
N GLY A 217 15.27 32.54 -22.28
CA GLY A 217 15.09 32.98 -23.67
C GLY A 217 15.37 31.91 -24.72
N ARG A 218 15.21 30.63 -24.36
CA ARG A 218 15.46 29.48 -25.22
C ARG A 218 14.21 28.65 -25.46
N ALA A 219 14.24 27.78 -26.45
CA ALA A 219 13.18 26.81 -26.75
C ALA A 219 13.79 25.56 -27.34
N ARG A 220 13.08 24.44 -27.28
CA ARG A 220 13.42 23.18 -27.93
C ARG A 220 12.37 22.79 -28.95
N ARG A 221 12.68 21.85 -29.82
CA ARG A 221 11.76 21.32 -30.82
C ARG A 221 11.33 19.91 -30.45
N VAL A 222 10.12 19.75 -29.89
CA VAL A 222 9.50 18.42 -29.64
C VAL A 222 9.00 17.87 -30.99
N VAL A 223 9.52 16.71 -31.39
CA VAL A 223 9.12 15.99 -32.60
C VAL A 223 8.36 14.71 -32.33
N LEU A 224 8.37 14.25 -31.10
CA LEU A 224 7.70 13.03 -30.68
C LEU A 224 7.16 13.21 -29.26
N ALA A 225 5.88 12.91 -29.05
CA ALA A 225 5.29 12.77 -27.74
C ALA A 225 4.82 11.32 -27.55
N VAL A 226 5.18 10.72 -26.42
CA VAL A 226 4.81 9.34 -26.07
C VAL A 226 4.17 9.29 -24.69
N PRO A 227 3.24 8.36 -24.43
CA PRO A 227 2.56 8.31 -23.15
C PRO A 227 3.35 7.60 -22.04
N GLN A 228 4.56 7.10 -22.32
CA GLN A 228 5.34 6.26 -21.41
C GLN A 228 6.83 6.47 -21.57
N PHE A 229 7.57 6.38 -20.47
CA PHE A 229 9.04 6.43 -20.48
C PHE A 229 9.66 5.13 -20.98
N SER A 230 9.05 3.98 -20.68
CA SER A 230 9.59 2.64 -20.99
C SER A 230 9.89 2.43 -22.47
N GLY A 231 9.16 3.09 -23.38
CA GLY A 231 9.38 3.04 -24.83
C GLY A 231 10.60 3.83 -25.33
N LEU A 232 11.11 4.79 -24.55
CA LEU A 232 12.18 5.70 -25.00
C LEU A 232 13.45 4.96 -25.39
N ARG A 233 13.76 3.85 -24.73
CA ARG A 233 14.94 3.02 -25.03
C ARG A 233 15.04 2.66 -26.51
N ALA A 234 13.97 2.16 -27.09
CA ALA A 234 13.90 1.75 -28.49
C ALA A 234 13.81 2.94 -29.43
N LEU A 235 13.19 4.04 -29.04
CA LEU A 235 12.94 5.22 -29.83
C LEU A 235 14.19 6.11 -30.01
N LEU A 236 15.07 6.11 -29.01
CA LEU A 236 16.28 6.95 -29.01
C LEU A 236 17.51 6.23 -29.63
N ALA A 237 17.55 4.89 -29.60
CA ALA A 237 18.70 4.11 -30.01
C ALA A 237 19.08 4.39 -31.47
N GLY A 238 20.32 4.82 -31.69
CA GLY A 238 20.86 5.11 -33.04
C GLY A 238 20.27 6.34 -33.73
N THR A 239 19.59 7.23 -32.98
CA THR A 239 18.96 8.44 -33.50
C THR A 239 19.62 9.70 -32.92
N GLN A 240 19.32 10.86 -33.51
CA GLN A 240 19.70 12.17 -32.99
C GLN A 240 18.67 12.74 -32.00
N ILE A 241 17.57 12.00 -31.76
CA ILE A 241 16.50 12.41 -30.82
C ILE A 241 17.05 12.28 -29.42
N ILE A 242 16.77 13.28 -28.58
CA ILE A 242 17.11 13.29 -27.17
C ILE A 242 15.84 13.36 -26.33
N ALA A 243 15.92 12.92 -25.06
CA ALA A 243 14.78 13.04 -24.13
C ALA A 243 15.28 13.48 -22.75
N THR A 244 14.56 14.40 -22.12
CA THR A 244 14.81 14.79 -20.73
C THR A 244 13.87 14.02 -19.84
N VAL A 245 14.41 13.25 -18.87
CA VAL A 245 13.69 12.30 -18.04
C VAL A 245 14.15 12.38 -16.58
N PRO A 246 13.39 11.88 -15.60
CA PRO A 246 13.84 11.70 -14.22
C PRO A 246 15.14 10.89 -14.11
N ASP A 247 16.00 11.23 -13.17
CA ASP A 247 17.30 10.59 -12.96
C ASP A 247 17.20 9.06 -12.78
N TYR A 248 16.27 8.60 -11.96
CA TYR A 248 16.03 7.16 -11.73
C TYR A 248 15.53 6.43 -12.98
N ALA A 249 14.73 7.13 -13.80
CA ALA A 249 14.28 6.59 -15.07
C ALA A 249 15.45 6.52 -16.07
N ALA A 250 16.31 7.54 -16.08
CA ALA A 250 17.50 7.55 -16.91
C ALA A 250 18.44 6.38 -16.56
N CYS A 251 18.68 6.14 -15.25
CA CYS A 251 19.49 5.03 -14.79
C CYS A 251 18.97 3.69 -15.34
N ALA A 252 17.68 3.40 -15.14
CA ALA A 252 17.07 2.16 -15.60
C ALA A 252 17.01 2.02 -17.13
N LEU A 253 16.83 3.13 -17.86
CA LEU A 253 16.78 3.12 -19.33
C LEU A 253 18.17 2.94 -19.98
N THR A 254 19.24 3.32 -19.32
CA THR A 254 20.61 3.19 -19.82
C THR A 254 21.26 1.84 -19.48
N GLU A 255 20.76 1.15 -18.46
CA GLU A 255 21.31 -0.13 -18.02
C GLU A 255 21.30 -1.17 -19.14
N GLY A 256 22.48 -1.71 -19.46
CA GLY A 256 22.67 -2.71 -20.52
C GLY A 256 22.34 -2.22 -21.94
N THR A 257 22.45 -0.90 -22.21
CA THR A 257 22.18 -0.31 -23.53
C THR A 257 23.31 0.58 -24.00
N ALA A 258 23.24 1.03 -25.29
CA ALA A 258 24.08 2.06 -25.83
C ALA A 258 23.60 3.49 -25.50
N LEU A 259 22.46 3.65 -24.82
CA LEU A 259 22.01 4.97 -24.41
C LEU A 259 22.94 5.53 -23.32
N ARG A 260 23.08 6.84 -23.33
CA ARG A 260 23.83 7.59 -22.31
C ARG A 260 22.91 8.61 -21.64
N ALA A 261 23.15 8.82 -20.35
CA ALA A 261 22.52 9.88 -19.56
C ALA A 261 23.57 10.92 -19.18
N GLU A 262 23.26 12.18 -19.36
CA GLU A 262 24.10 13.31 -18.94
C GLU A 262 23.29 14.39 -18.30
N ASP A 263 23.95 15.33 -17.61
CA ASP A 263 23.28 16.46 -16.99
C ASP A 263 22.73 17.42 -18.07
N PRO A 264 21.54 18.01 -17.83
CA PRO A 264 21.05 19.08 -18.68
C PRO A 264 22.03 20.25 -18.72
N PRO A 265 22.24 20.91 -19.87
CA PRO A 265 23.18 22.03 -19.98
C PRO A 265 22.61 23.35 -19.43
N PHE A 266 21.54 23.30 -18.64
CA PHE A 266 20.91 24.43 -17.96
C PHE A 266 20.22 23.94 -16.70
N ALA A 267 19.90 24.90 -15.78
CA ALA A 267 19.19 24.56 -14.57
C ALA A 267 17.72 24.21 -14.85
N ILE A 268 17.27 23.08 -14.34
CA ILE A 268 15.89 22.63 -14.39
C ILE A 268 15.34 22.61 -12.97
N ASP A 269 14.17 23.18 -12.75
CA ASP A 269 13.49 23.10 -11.48
C ASP A 269 13.12 21.63 -11.18
N ALA A 270 13.65 21.11 -10.09
CA ALA A 270 13.38 19.72 -9.71
C ALA A 270 11.93 19.52 -9.33
N ALA A 271 11.30 18.55 -9.93
CA ALA A 271 9.98 18.09 -9.49
C ALA A 271 10.10 17.33 -8.17
N GLU A 272 8.97 17.16 -7.46
CA GLU A 272 8.93 16.47 -6.18
C GLU A 272 8.28 15.08 -6.33
N LEU A 273 9.03 14.03 -6.04
CA LEU A 273 8.47 12.69 -5.87
C LEU A 273 7.78 12.61 -4.51
N SER A 274 6.52 12.26 -4.51
CA SER A 274 5.73 12.15 -3.30
C SER A 274 5.07 10.78 -3.17
N MET A 275 4.97 10.31 -1.93
CA MET A 275 4.07 9.24 -1.55
C MET A 275 2.76 9.85 -1.07
N VAL A 276 1.63 9.33 -1.58
CA VAL A 276 0.28 9.80 -1.25
C VAL A 276 -0.59 8.61 -0.87
N TRP A 277 -1.52 8.80 0.06
CA TRP A 277 -2.43 7.73 0.49
C TRP A 277 -3.75 8.29 0.99
N SER A 278 -4.80 7.47 0.99
CA SER A 278 -6.07 7.84 1.59
C SER A 278 -5.98 7.87 3.12
N GLY A 279 -6.50 8.92 3.75
CA GLY A 279 -6.54 9.07 5.20
C GLY A 279 -7.30 7.95 5.92
N VAL A 280 -8.20 7.24 5.23
CA VAL A 280 -8.89 6.06 5.76
C VAL A 280 -7.91 4.94 6.15
N HIS A 281 -6.81 4.80 5.40
CA HIS A 281 -5.77 3.78 5.63
C HIS A 281 -4.60 4.29 6.48
N ASP A 282 -4.71 5.48 7.07
CA ASP A 282 -3.57 6.11 7.78
C ASP A 282 -3.11 5.28 8.98
N ASN A 283 -4.05 4.73 9.74
CA ASN A 283 -3.79 3.95 10.95
C ASN A 283 -3.80 2.43 10.72
N ASP A 284 -4.05 1.96 9.49
CA ASP A 284 -3.97 0.54 9.18
C ASP A 284 -2.52 0.04 9.34
N PRO A 285 -2.27 -0.99 10.18
CA PRO A 285 -0.92 -1.45 10.47
C PRO A 285 -0.17 -1.99 9.26
N ALA A 286 -0.85 -2.69 8.35
CA ALA A 286 -0.26 -3.24 7.13
C ALA A 286 0.13 -2.11 6.16
N GLU A 287 -0.77 -1.16 5.95
CA GLU A 287 -0.52 0.01 5.10
C GLU A 287 0.58 0.91 5.67
N ARG A 288 0.66 1.04 7.00
CA ARG A 288 1.76 1.78 7.66
C ARG A 288 3.11 1.10 7.43
N TRP A 289 3.16 -0.22 7.54
CA TRP A 289 4.37 -0.99 7.25
C TRP A 289 4.80 -0.78 5.80
N LEU A 290 3.89 -0.92 4.83
CA LEU A 290 4.21 -0.69 3.42
C LEU A 290 4.74 0.72 3.17
N ARG A 291 4.08 1.75 3.70
CA ARG A 291 4.53 3.15 3.58
C ARG A 291 5.90 3.39 4.21
N ALA A 292 6.21 2.72 5.31
CA ALA A 292 7.53 2.79 5.93
C ALA A 292 8.60 2.21 5.00
N ARG A 293 8.36 1.04 4.39
CA ARG A 293 9.28 0.40 3.42
C ARG A 293 9.50 1.25 2.18
N ILE A 294 8.43 1.83 1.63
CA ILE A 294 8.53 2.78 0.50
C ILE A 294 9.42 3.97 0.91
N GLY A 295 9.16 4.58 2.08
CA GLY A 295 9.93 5.73 2.54
C GLY A 295 11.40 5.42 2.79
N GLU A 296 11.73 4.29 3.41
CA GLU A 296 13.10 3.85 3.67
C GLU A 296 13.86 3.52 2.38
N HIS A 297 13.18 2.86 1.43
CA HIS A 297 13.77 2.56 0.13
C HIS A 297 14.12 3.84 -0.63
N MET A 298 13.17 4.78 -0.74
CA MET A 298 13.39 6.05 -1.44
C MET A 298 14.48 6.94 -0.80
N ALA A 299 14.70 6.81 0.52
CA ALA A 299 15.80 7.51 1.19
C ALA A 299 17.19 6.93 0.89
N ARG A 300 17.28 5.70 0.37
CA ARG A 300 18.55 5.03 0.01
C ARG A 300 18.92 5.20 -1.47
N VAL A 301 17.93 5.46 -2.32
CA VAL A 301 18.13 5.71 -3.76
C VAL A 301 18.50 7.18 -3.93
N VAL A 302 19.79 7.48 -3.68
CA VAL A 302 20.40 8.80 -3.90
C VAL A 302 21.39 8.70 -5.05
#